data_084b016f68aaf77c378434a4c2fdc127
#
_entry.id   084b016f68aaf77c378434a4c2fdc127
#
_cell.length_a   1.000
_cell.length_b   1.000
_cell.length_c   1.000
_cell.angle_alpha   90.00
_cell.angle_beta   90.00
_cell.angle_gamma   90.00
#
_symmetry.space_group_name_H-M   'P 1'
#
loop_
_entity.id
_entity.type
_entity.pdbx_description
1 polymer ?
#
loop_
_entity_poly.entity_id
_entity_poly.type
_entity_poly.pdbx_seq_one_letter_code
_entity_poly.pdbx_strand_id
1 'polypeptide(L)'
;MGKDLKGRNLGKGISQRADGRFIARFTSKTGKRKTLYDFKLNELKRKLREAIYEDEHGLNGNGENITLNAWYVTWTELYKKKTVKMTTIYKNHSYYNSRVKNSIGKMYLQDIKTYHIQKFLNELLDSGLAHGTASNIRFMLSDMFDKAVLSKYIKKNPCVGVEMPKEVKKERRVLTREEQEKFFTFASSYIHINVLKFAVTTRCRIGEVLGLKWEDCDFEKRKIRINKTIHYSKASSPVEGSKFFYTTAKTA
;
A
#
# COMPACT_ATOMS: atom_id res chain seq x y z
N MET A 1 -45.39 13.78 13.50
CA MET A 1 -44.52 14.66 12.74
C MET A 1 -43.77 15.57 13.71
N GLY A 2 -42.47 15.81 13.51
CA GLY A 2 -41.69 16.69 14.40
C GLY A 2 -42.03 18.17 14.11
N LYS A 3 -42.10 18.96 15.19
CA LYS A 3 -42.41 20.39 15.11
C LYS A 3 -41.21 21.22 15.59
N ASP A 4 -41.12 22.48 15.15
CA ASP A 4 -40.21 23.46 15.72
C ASP A 4 -40.80 24.08 17.02
N LEU A 5 -40.00 24.93 17.68
CA LEU A 5 -40.43 25.63 18.91
C LEU A 5 -41.60 26.60 18.68
N LYS A 6 -41.93 26.92 17.41
CA LYS A 6 -43.05 27.77 16.99
C LYS A 6 -44.24 26.95 16.48
N GLY A 7 -44.23 25.61 16.63
CA GLY A 7 -45.29 24.72 16.22
C GLY A 7 -45.32 24.34 14.73
N ARG A 8 -44.37 24.83 13.91
CA ARG A 8 -44.34 24.56 12.45
C ARG A 8 -43.79 23.15 12.19
N ASN A 9 -44.37 22.48 11.19
CA ASN A 9 -43.99 21.11 10.82
C ASN A 9 -42.64 21.11 10.10
N LEU A 10 -41.71 20.29 10.59
CA LEU A 10 -40.32 20.17 10.08
C LEU A 10 -40.14 18.98 9.15
N GLY A 11 -41.10 18.06 9.10
CA GLY A 11 -41.00 16.80 8.35
C GLY A 11 -40.74 15.57 9.24
N LYS A 12 -40.77 14.39 8.62
CA LYS A 12 -40.61 13.10 9.31
C LYS A 12 -39.17 12.97 9.89
N GLY A 13 -39.12 12.64 11.17
CA GLY A 13 -37.84 12.39 11.86
C GLY A 13 -37.05 13.63 12.25
N ILE A 14 -37.54 14.85 12.01
CA ILE A 14 -36.87 16.12 12.37
C ILE A 14 -37.67 16.82 13.47
N SER A 15 -36.97 17.29 14.50
CA SER A 15 -37.53 18.11 15.62
C SER A 15 -36.55 19.19 16.00
N GLN A 16 -37.03 20.22 16.72
CA GLN A 16 -36.16 21.24 17.34
C GLN A 16 -36.11 21.05 18.85
N ARG A 17 -34.96 21.19 19.43
CA ARG A 17 -34.74 21.16 20.90
C ARG A 17 -34.93 22.54 21.51
N ALA A 18 -35.11 22.56 22.83
CA ALA A 18 -35.20 23.80 23.61
C ALA A 18 -33.96 24.69 23.49
N ASP A 19 -32.78 24.09 23.22
CA ASP A 19 -31.51 24.80 23.01
C ASP A 19 -31.37 25.40 21.59
N GLY A 20 -32.46 25.36 20.78
CA GLY A 20 -32.50 25.91 19.42
C GLY A 20 -31.96 24.99 18.33
N ARG A 21 -31.24 23.90 18.68
CA ARG A 21 -30.70 22.96 17.69
C ARG A 21 -31.78 22.10 17.08
N PHE A 22 -31.68 21.86 15.78
CA PHE A 22 -32.49 20.88 15.06
C PHE A 22 -31.87 19.50 15.16
N ILE A 23 -32.70 18.47 15.30
CA ILE A 23 -32.32 17.07 15.35
C ILE A 23 -33.02 16.33 14.23
N ALA A 24 -32.28 15.50 13.48
CA ALA A 24 -32.84 14.53 12.56
C ALA A 24 -32.49 13.11 13.02
N ARG A 25 -33.48 12.20 12.97
CA ARG A 25 -33.30 10.79 13.31
C ARG A 25 -33.78 9.92 12.18
N PHE A 26 -32.97 8.95 11.81
CA PHE A 26 -33.35 7.90 10.85
C PHE A 26 -32.78 6.55 11.28
N THR A 27 -33.40 5.48 10.80
CA THR A 27 -32.93 4.11 11.04
C THR A 27 -32.19 3.64 9.81
N SER A 28 -30.94 3.21 9.98
CA SER A 28 -30.12 2.68 8.88
C SER A 28 -30.64 1.32 8.41
N LYS A 29 -30.25 0.85 7.21
CA LYS A 29 -30.53 -0.50 6.71
C LYS A 29 -30.07 -1.60 7.66
N THR A 30 -29.06 -1.34 8.47
CA THR A 30 -28.54 -2.26 9.50
C THR A 30 -29.37 -2.23 10.81
N GLY A 31 -30.49 -1.51 10.86
CA GLY A 31 -31.33 -1.39 12.04
C GLY A 31 -30.83 -0.41 13.11
N LYS A 32 -29.67 0.21 12.93
CA LYS A 32 -29.10 1.17 13.89
C LYS A 32 -29.74 2.54 13.72
N ARG A 33 -30.18 3.14 14.85
CA ARG A 33 -30.64 4.54 14.88
C ARG A 33 -29.49 5.50 14.79
N LYS A 34 -29.52 6.42 13.81
CA LYS A 34 -28.56 7.52 13.65
C LYS A 34 -29.25 8.84 13.97
N THR A 35 -28.53 9.75 14.62
CA THR A 35 -29.02 11.08 15.01
C THR A 35 -28.04 12.14 14.50
N LEU A 36 -28.56 13.16 13.82
CA LEU A 36 -27.81 14.28 13.29
C LEU A 36 -28.28 15.57 13.99
N TYR A 37 -27.38 16.53 14.17
CA TYR A 37 -27.63 17.81 14.82
C TYR A 37 -27.13 18.95 13.94
N ASP A 38 -27.88 20.06 13.92
CA ASP A 38 -27.43 21.32 13.33
C ASP A 38 -28.22 22.49 13.91
N PHE A 39 -27.66 23.70 13.87
CA PHE A 39 -28.37 24.93 14.23
C PHE A 39 -29.23 25.48 13.09
N LYS A 40 -28.92 25.10 11.83
CA LYS A 40 -29.65 25.54 10.65
C LYS A 40 -30.46 24.38 10.05
N LEU A 41 -31.76 24.57 9.94
CA LEU A 41 -32.66 23.55 9.41
C LEU A 41 -32.27 23.06 8.00
N ASN A 42 -31.91 23.98 7.11
CA ASN A 42 -31.53 23.63 5.74
C ASN A 42 -30.27 22.77 5.69
N GLU A 43 -29.28 23.08 6.52
CA GLU A 43 -28.06 22.29 6.64
C GLU A 43 -28.37 20.89 7.21
N LEU A 44 -29.20 20.81 8.26
CA LEU A 44 -29.63 19.53 8.80
C LEU A 44 -30.35 18.66 7.75
N LYS A 45 -31.26 19.27 6.96
CA LYS A 45 -31.96 18.57 5.86
C LYS A 45 -30.98 18.08 4.78
N ARG A 46 -29.95 18.85 4.45
CA ARG A 46 -28.89 18.45 3.52
C ARG A 46 -28.12 17.25 4.08
N LYS A 47 -27.62 17.36 5.32
CA LYS A 47 -26.91 16.27 6.01
C LYS A 47 -27.76 15.01 6.14
N LEU A 48 -29.06 15.13 6.41
CA LEU A 48 -29.97 14.00 6.51
C LEU A 48 -30.13 13.28 5.16
N ARG A 49 -30.32 14.05 4.07
CA ARG A 49 -30.42 13.47 2.72
C ARG A 49 -29.14 12.76 2.31
N GLU A 50 -27.98 13.37 2.57
CA GLU A 50 -26.67 12.77 2.32
C GLU A 50 -26.49 11.46 3.12
N ALA A 51 -26.84 11.48 4.42
CA ALA A 51 -26.73 10.32 5.29
C ALA A 51 -27.67 9.16 4.90
N ILE A 52 -28.90 9.46 4.47
CA ILE A 52 -29.85 8.46 3.96
C ILE A 52 -29.36 7.90 2.63
N TYR A 53 -28.93 8.77 1.69
CA TYR A 53 -28.38 8.36 0.41
C TYR A 53 -27.17 7.44 0.58
N GLU A 54 -26.26 7.79 1.49
CA GLU A 54 -25.08 6.97 1.82
C GLU A 54 -25.47 5.60 2.39
N ASP A 55 -26.49 5.56 3.25
CA ASP A 55 -27.00 4.33 3.84
C ASP A 55 -27.70 3.44 2.80
N GLU A 56 -28.50 4.04 1.90
CA GLU A 56 -29.19 3.34 0.82
C GLU A 56 -28.23 2.75 -0.21
N HIS A 57 -27.13 3.45 -0.52
CA HIS A 57 -26.14 3.00 -1.50
C HIS A 57 -24.97 2.23 -0.86
N GLY A 58 -25.04 1.95 0.44
CA GLY A 58 -24.00 1.23 1.18
C GLY A 58 -22.67 2.00 1.24
N LEU A 59 -22.72 3.34 1.09
CA LEU A 59 -21.55 4.21 1.18
C LEU A 59 -21.09 4.44 2.64
N ASN A 60 -21.93 4.08 3.58
CA ASN A 60 -21.59 4.03 5.01
C ASN A 60 -20.92 2.71 5.37
N GLY A 61 -19.90 2.26 4.64
CA GLY A 61 -19.19 1.00 4.87
C GLY A 61 -19.93 0.01 5.77
N ASN A 62 -19.87 -1.25 5.55
CA ASN A 62 -20.58 -2.31 6.31
C ASN A 62 -20.41 -2.20 7.83
N GLY A 63 -20.85 -1.17 8.51
CA GLY A 63 -20.92 -1.00 9.96
C GLY A 63 -19.77 -1.51 10.85
N GLU A 64 -18.81 -2.17 10.28
CA GLU A 64 -17.68 -2.74 10.96
C GLU A 64 -16.53 -1.73 10.99
N ASN A 65 -16.18 -1.32 12.21
CA ASN A 65 -14.97 -0.57 12.47
C ASN A 65 -13.75 -1.49 12.22
N ILE A 66 -13.33 -1.58 10.96
CA ILE A 66 -12.14 -2.38 10.61
C ILE A 66 -10.88 -1.52 10.74
N THR A 67 -9.88 -2.04 11.43
CA THR A 67 -8.57 -1.38 11.52
C THR A 67 -7.77 -1.57 10.23
N LEU A 68 -6.80 -0.68 9.98
CA LEU A 68 -5.89 -0.84 8.85
C LEU A 68 -5.10 -2.16 8.93
N ASN A 69 -4.79 -2.64 10.15
CA ASN A 69 -4.17 -3.96 10.36
C ASN A 69 -5.05 -5.11 9.87
N ALA A 70 -6.33 -5.12 10.22
CA ALA A 70 -7.25 -6.15 9.76
C ALA A 70 -7.47 -6.06 8.25
N TRP A 71 -7.60 -4.84 7.72
CA TRP A 71 -7.71 -4.61 6.28
C TRP A 71 -6.47 -5.08 5.51
N TYR A 72 -5.27 -4.87 6.04
CA TYR A 72 -4.03 -5.35 5.41
C TYR A 72 -4.05 -6.86 5.17
N VAL A 73 -4.53 -7.65 6.13
CA VAL A 73 -4.67 -9.11 5.98
C VAL A 73 -5.63 -9.44 4.84
N THR A 74 -6.82 -8.83 4.86
CA THR A 74 -7.84 -9.02 3.82
C THR A 74 -7.32 -8.60 2.43
N TRP A 75 -6.67 -7.44 2.34
CA TRP A 75 -6.09 -6.95 1.10
C TRP A 75 -5.01 -7.88 0.55
N THR A 76 -4.13 -8.40 1.41
CA THR A 76 -3.07 -9.33 1.00
C THR A 76 -3.66 -10.61 0.45
N GLU A 77 -4.60 -11.23 1.17
CA GLU A 77 -5.18 -12.52 0.78
C GLU A 77 -6.05 -12.41 -0.48
N LEU A 78 -6.94 -11.42 -0.55
CA LEU A 78 -7.90 -11.32 -1.65
C LEU A 78 -7.31 -10.68 -2.91
N TYR A 79 -6.48 -9.64 -2.77
CA TYR A 79 -6.08 -8.83 -3.92
C TYR A 79 -4.63 -9.07 -4.36
N LYS A 80 -3.72 -9.50 -3.46
CA LYS A 80 -2.30 -9.60 -3.80
C LYS A 80 -1.78 -11.01 -3.99
N LYS A 81 -2.23 -11.95 -3.20
CA LYS A 81 -1.69 -13.32 -3.18
C LYS A 81 -1.67 -14.01 -4.56
N LYS A 82 -2.66 -13.73 -5.41
CA LYS A 82 -2.79 -14.31 -6.75
C LYS A 82 -2.35 -13.38 -7.89
N THR A 83 -2.10 -12.08 -7.61
CA THR A 83 -1.89 -11.08 -8.67
C THR A 83 -0.46 -10.58 -8.77
N VAL A 84 0.35 -10.75 -7.73
CA VAL A 84 1.73 -10.26 -7.71
C VAL A 84 2.72 -11.37 -7.36
N LYS A 85 3.99 -11.20 -7.78
CA LYS A 85 5.06 -12.15 -7.43
C LYS A 85 5.27 -12.20 -5.91
N MET A 86 5.64 -13.37 -5.40
CA MET A 86 5.92 -13.59 -3.97
C MET A 86 6.94 -12.59 -3.40
N THR A 87 7.95 -12.22 -4.18
CA THR A 87 8.94 -11.19 -3.80
C THR A 87 8.29 -9.84 -3.48
N THR A 88 7.22 -9.46 -4.19
CA THR A 88 6.45 -8.24 -3.92
C THR A 88 5.66 -8.38 -2.63
N ILE A 89 5.05 -9.54 -2.37
CA ILE A 89 4.33 -9.81 -1.12
C ILE A 89 5.29 -9.71 0.08
N TYR A 90 6.46 -10.35 0.01
CA TYR A 90 7.46 -10.26 1.08
C TYR A 90 7.96 -8.84 1.33
N LYS A 91 8.19 -8.08 0.26
CA LYS A 91 8.57 -6.67 0.35
C LYS A 91 7.48 -5.85 1.05
N ASN A 92 6.22 -6.00 0.64
CA ASN A 92 5.08 -5.31 1.25
C ASN A 92 4.92 -5.73 2.73
N HIS A 93 5.07 -7.02 3.03
CA HIS A 93 4.99 -7.55 4.39
C HIS A 93 6.09 -6.97 5.30
N SER A 94 7.33 -6.90 4.78
CA SER A 94 8.44 -6.26 5.48
C SER A 94 8.14 -4.79 5.78
N TYR A 95 7.71 -4.01 4.80
CA TYR A 95 7.37 -2.60 4.99
C TYR A 95 6.22 -2.40 5.96
N TYR A 96 5.15 -3.19 5.81
CA TYR A 96 3.99 -3.11 6.67
C TYR A 96 4.33 -3.40 8.12
N ASN A 97 4.96 -4.54 8.39
CA ASN A 97 5.28 -4.97 9.76
C ASN A 97 6.30 -4.05 10.45
N SER A 98 7.29 -3.56 9.71
CA SER A 98 8.35 -2.73 10.31
C SER A 98 7.94 -1.27 10.52
N ARG A 99 6.98 -0.75 9.77
CA ARG A 99 6.70 0.70 9.75
C ARG A 99 5.23 1.06 10.00
N VAL A 100 4.29 0.32 9.38
CA VAL A 100 2.86 0.69 9.38
C VAL A 100 2.11 0.08 10.55
N LYS A 101 2.37 -1.19 10.86
CA LYS A 101 1.62 -2.02 11.81
C LYS A 101 1.45 -1.38 13.19
N ASN A 102 2.53 -0.84 13.75
CA ASN A 102 2.56 -0.28 15.10
C ASN A 102 2.26 1.23 15.15
N SER A 103 2.14 1.88 13.99
CA SER A 103 1.81 3.28 13.82
C SER A 103 0.33 3.42 13.40
N ILE A 104 0.07 3.86 12.19
CA ILE A 104 -1.28 4.07 11.65
C ILE A 104 -2.07 2.75 11.49
N GLY A 105 -1.42 1.60 11.53
CA GLY A 105 -2.06 0.29 11.40
C GLY A 105 -3.12 -0.02 12.44
N LYS A 106 -3.04 0.59 13.62
CA LYS A 106 -4.02 0.43 14.71
C LYS A 106 -5.27 1.29 14.54
N MET A 107 -5.23 2.29 13.65
CA MET A 107 -6.35 3.18 13.40
C MET A 107 -7.45 2.48 12.60
N TYR A 108 -8.70 2.87 12.82
CA TYR A 108 -9.80 2.45 11.96
C TYR A 108 -9.71 3.12 10.59
N LEU A 109 -10.04 2.39 9.53
CA LEU A 109 -9.97 2.91 8.15
C LEU A 109 -10.72 4.24 7.95
N GLN A 110 -11.88 4.38 8.60
CA GLN A 110 -12.72 5.56 8.50
C GLN A 110 -12.11 6.80 9.16
N ASP A 111 -11.22 6.60 10.14
CA ASP A 111 -10.58 7.68 10.92
C ASP A 111 -9.28 8.16 10.26
N ILE A 112 -8.72 7.37 9.35
CA ILE A 112 -7.50 7.75 8.64
C ILE A 112 -7.82 8.84 7.61
N LYS A 113 -7.23 10.03 7.81
CA LYS A 113 -7.35 11.19 6.92
C LYS A 113 -6.01 11.48 6.25
N THR A 114 -6.03 12.31 5.20
CA THR A 114 -4.83 12.68 4.43
C THR A 114 -3.71 13.20 5.32
N TYR A 115 -4.01 14.02 6.35
CA TYR A 115 -3.00 14.55 7.25
C TYR A 115 -2.31 13.46 8.09
N HIS A 116 -3.00 12.37 8.45
CA HIS A 116 -2.37 11.24 9.15
C HIS A 116 -1.33 10.55 8.27
N ILE A 117 -1.65 10.37 6.99
CA ILE A 117 -0.72 9.77 6.02
C ILE A 117 0.45 10.71 5.77
N GLN A 118 0.19 12.03 5.61
CA GLN A 118 1.25 13.01 5.43
C GLN A 118 2.21 13.03 6.62
N LYS A 119 1.66 13.12 7.84
CA LYS A 119 2.44 13.10 9.08
C LYS A 119 3.29 11.83 9.18
N PHE A 120 2.67 10.68 8.95
CA PHE A 120 3.36 9.39 8.98
C PHE A 120 4.52 9.31 7.99
N LEU A 121 4.35 9.78 6.75
CA LEU A 121 5.42 9.78 5.75
C LEU A 121 6.54 10.77 6.10
N ASN A 122 6.21 11.94 6.64
CA ASN A 122 7.21 12.89 7.13
C ASN A 122 8.04 12.27 8.25
N GLU A 123 7.41 11.65 9.25
CA GLU A 123 8.09 10.96 10.35
C GLU A 123 9.03 9.85 9.84
N LEU A 124 8.63 9.11 8.79
CA LEU A 124 9.49 8.10 8.16
C LEU A 124 10.73 8.74 7.53
N LEU A 125 10.57 9.85 6.82
CA LEU A 125 11.68 10.56 6.18
C LEU A 125 12.61 11.19 7.22
N ASP A 126 12.05 11.81 8.26
CA ASP A 126 12.80 12.41 9.37
C ASP A 126 13.61 11.36 10.14
N SER A 127 13.11 10.11 10.21
CA SER A 127 13.87 8.97 10.76
C SER A 127 15.02 8.48 9.88
N GLY A 128 15.29 9.16 8.75
CA GLY A 128 16.36 8.79 7.80
C GLY A 128 15.98 7.70 6.81
N LEU A 129 14.68 7.36 6.67
CA LEU A 129 14.26 6.37 5.67
C LEU A 129 14.48 6.93 4.26
N ALA A 130 15.10 6.13 3.39
CA ALA A 130 15.34 6.53 2.01
C ALA A 130 14.03 6.88 1.28
N HIS A 131 14.05 8.00 0.53
CA HIS A 131 12.89 8.53 -0.21
C HIS A 131 12.18 7.47 -1.06
N GLY A 132 12.93 6.65 -1.81
CA GLY A 132 12.36 5.57 -2.61
C GLY A 132 11.63 4.51 -1.78
N THR A 133 12.05 4.25 -0.52
CA THR A 133 11.38 3.33 0.39
C THR A 133 10.09 3.93 0.92
N ALA A 134 10.10 5.19 1.34
CA ALA A 134 8.91 5.93 1.78
C ALA A 134 7.88 6.00 0.65
N SER A 135 8.32 6.27 -0.58
CA SER A 135 7.47 6.28 -1.79
C SER A 135 6.83 4.91 -2.05
N ASN A 136 7.58 3.81 -1.91
CA ASN A 136 7.02 2.46 -2.03
C ASN A 136 5.95 2.16 -0.96
N ILE A 137 6.16 2.62 0.27
CA ILE A 137 5.17 2.49 1.36
C ILE A 137 3.91 3.29 1.01
N ARG A 138 4.05 4.53 0.52
CA ARG A 138 2.92 5.35 0.05
C ARG A 138 2.13 4.66 -1.05
N PHE A 139 2.79 4.07 -2.06
CA PHE A 139 2.13 3.34 -3.13
C PHE A 139 1.38 2.10 -2.61
N MET A 140 1.99 1.35 -1.69
CA MET A 140 1.34 0.20 -1.04
C MET A 140 0.07 0.65 -0.30
N LEU A 141 0.16 1.70 0.51
CA LEU A 141 -0.98 2.25 1.26
C LEU A 141 -2.06 2.78 0.32
N SER A 142 -1.68 3.49 -0.75
CA SER A 142 -2.64 4.00 -1.75
C SER A 142 -3.44 2.88 -2.38
N ASP A 143 -2.79 1.81 -2.83
CA ASP A 143 -3.50 0.65 -3.41
C ASP A 143 -4.41 -0.05 -2.38
N MET A 144 -3.98 -0.15 -1.11
CA MET A 144 -4.83 -0.67 -0.02
C MET A 144 -6.09 0.18 0.16
N PHE A 145 -5.95 1.50 0.20
CA PHE A 145 -7.09 2.41 0.36
C PHE A 145 -7.96 2.48 -0.88
N ASP A 146 -7.41 2.37 -2.09
CA ASP A 146 -8.22 2.26 -3.32
C ASP A 146 -9.12 1.02 -3.28
N LYS A 147 -8.59 -0.13 -2.83
CA LYS A 147 -9.41 -1.34 -2.63
C LYS A 147 -10.43 -1.17 -1.51
N ALA A 148 -10.12 -0.43 -0.46
CA ALA A 148 -11.06 -0.11 0.61
C ALA A 148 -12.20 0.80 0.12
N VAL A 149 -11.92 1.74 -0.77
CA VAL A 149 -12.94 2.57 -1.44
C VAL A 149 -13.85 1.72 -2.32
N LEU A 150 -13.26 0.86 -3.18
CA LEU A 150 -14.02 -0.06 -4.03
C LEU A 150 -14.89 -1.02 -3.23
N SER A 151 -14.41 -1.46 -2.07
CA SER A 151 -15.15 -2.32 -1.14
C SER A 151 -16.10 -1.55 -0.21
N LYS A 152 -16.24 -0.24 -0.41
CA LYS A 152 -17.13 0.66 0.33
C LYS A 152 -16.85 0.77 1.85
N TYR A 153 -15.64 0.45 2.31
CA TYR A 153 -15.23 0.68 3.69
C TYR A 153 -14.95 2.16 3.99
N ILE A 154 -14.47 2.91 3.00
CA ILE A 154 -14.20 4.34 3.07
C ILE A 154 -14.70 5.05 1.79
N LYS A 155 -14.96 6.35 1.90
CA LYS A 155 -15.49 7.16 0.79
C LYS A 155 -14.40 7.62 -0.19
N LYS A 156 -13.21 7.93 0.32
CA LYS A 156 -12.09 8.50 -0.44
C LYS A 156 -10.78 7.89 0.03
N ASN A 157 -9.84 7.73 -0.89
CA ASN A 157 -8.49 7.30 -0.55
C ASN A 157 -7.72 8.44 0.16
N PRO A 158 -7.28 8.27 1.42
CA PRO A 158 -6.57 9.29 2.16
C PRO A 158 -5.14 9.57 1.65
N CYS A 159 -4.61 8.74 0.75
CA CYS A 159 -3.31 9.00 0.09
C CYS A 159 -3.40 10.01 -1.05
N VAL A 160 -4.62 10.37 -1.50
CA VAL A 160 -4.81 11.42 -2.50
C VAL A 160 -4.49 12.77 -1.89
N GLY A 161 -3.65 13.56 -2.58
CA GLY A 161 -3.19 14.86 -2.10
C GLY A 161 -2.02 14.81 -1.11
N VAL A 162 -1.48 13.61 -0.83
CA VAL A 162 -0.25 13.48 -0.02
C VAL A 162 0.96 13.86 -0.87
N GLU A 163 1.74 14.80 -0.36
CA GLU A 163 2.95 15.30 -1.01
C GLU A 163 4.19 14.55 -0.52
N MET A 164 5.09 14.31 -1.44
CA MET A 164 6.42 13.76 -1.14
C MET A 164 7.48 14.81 -1.53
N PRO A 165 8.51 15.02 -0.69
CA PRO A 165 9.61 15.89 -1.06
C PRO A 165 10.22 15.46 -2.39
N LYS A 166 10.77 16.41 -3.15
CA LYS A 166 11.53 16.07 -4.38
C LYS A 166 12.76 15.24 -4.01
N GLU A 167 12.92 14.11 -4.68
CA GLU A 167 14.12 13.28 -4.49
C GLU A 167 15.31 13.99 -5.12
N VAL A 168 16.33 14.27 -4.33
CA VAL A 168 17.65 14.70 -4.86
C VAL A 168 18.32 13.44 -5.39
N LYS A 169 18.27 13.27 -6.71
CA LYS A 169 18.95 12.16 -7.37
C LYS A 169 20.46 12.35 -7.23
N LYS A 170 21.11 11.44 -6.51
CA LYS A 170 22.56 11.35 -6.50
C LYS A 170 23.04 10.79 -7.85
N GLU A 171 24.00 11.44 -8.47
CA GLU A 171 24.66 10.87 -9.64
C GLU A 171 25.28 9.52 -9.27
N ARG A 172 24.97 8.53 -10.11
CA ARG A 172 25.55 7.18 -9.95
C ARG A 172 26.86 7.16 -10.68
N ARG A 173 27.97 7.04 -9.94
CA ARG A 173 29.27 6.84 -10.53
C ARG A 173 29.31 5.47 -11.23
N VAL A 174 29.79 5.47 -12.47
CA VAL A 174 30.07 4.25 -13.24
C VAL A 174 31.59 4.10 -13.30
N LEU A 175 32.08 2.87 -13.15
CA LEU A 175 33.51 2.58 -13.29
C LEU A 175 33.97 2.85 -14.72
N THR A 176 35.11 3.52 -14.89
CA THR A 176 35.78 3.63 -16.18
C THR A 176 36.33 2.26 -16.61
N ARG A 177 36.76 2.16 -17.88
CA ARG A 177 37.34 0.92 -18.40
C ARG A 177 38.62 0.55 -17.65
N GLU A 178 39.49 1.53 -17.40
CA GLU A 178 40.74 1.33 -16.63
C GLU A 178 40.45 0.91 -15.20
N GLU A 179 39.43 1.47 -14.57
CA GLU A 179 39.01 1.07 -13.22
C GLU A 179 38.47 -0.35 -13.20
N GLN A 180 37.73 -0.78 -14.23
CA GLN A 180 37.25 -2.17 -14.35
C GLN A 180 38.42 -3.13 -14.53
N GLU A 181 39.40 -2.82 -15.36
CA GLU A 181 40.60 -3.65 -15.57
C GLU A 181 41.41 -3.79 -14.28
N LYS A 182 41.66 -2.67 -13.58
CA LYS A 182 42.33 -2.69 -12.26
C LYS A 182 41.55 -3.52 -11.23
N PHE A 183 40.22 -3.38 -11.20
CA PHE A 183 39.39 -4.17 -10.31
C PHE A 183 39.51 -5.67 -10.58
N PHE A 184 39.42 -6.10 -11.84
CA PHE A 184 39.53 -7.52 -12.18
C PHE A 184 40.93 -8.10 -11.97
N THR A 185 41.98 -7.30 -12.15
CA THR A 185 43.34 -7.69 -11.85
C THR A 185 43.53 -7.89 -10.33
N PHE A 186 43.10 -6.93 -9.53
CA PHE A 186 43.17 -7.02 -8.08
C PHE A 186 42.31 -8.17 -7.52
N ALA A 187 41.12 -8.37 -8.04
CA ALA A 187 40.19 -9.41 -7.59
C ALA A 187 40.48 -10.80 -8.21
N SER A 188 41.60 -10.98 -8.92
CA SER A 188 41.90 -12.23 -9.67
C SER A 188 41.91 -13.49 -8.82
N SER A 189 42.33 -13.38 -7.54
CA SER A 189 42.37 -14.47 -6.55
C SER A 189 41.02 -14.71 -5.83
N TYR A 190 40.02 -13.84 -6.07
CA TYR A 190 38.75 -13.98 -5.40
C TYR A 190 37.94 -15.15 -5.96
N ILE A 191 37.45 -16.05 -5.10
CA ILE A 191 36.77 -17.29 -5.51
C ILE A 191 35.58 -17.10 -6.43
N HIS A 192 34.88 -15.99 -6.31
CA HIS A 192 33.69 -15.69 -7.14
C HIS A 192 33.98 -14.74 -8.30
N ILE A 193 35.24 -14.48 -8.65
CA ILE A 193 35.60 -13.51 -9.71
C ILE A 193 34.95 -13.84 -11.05
N ASN A 194 34.80 -15.10 -11.38
CA ASN A 194 34.19 -15.53 -12.65
C ASN A 194 32.71 -15.17 -12.73
N VAL A 195 31.99 -15.20 -11.61
CA VAL A 195 30.58 -14.74 -11.55
C VAL A 195 30.49 -13.24 -11.83
N LEU A 196 31.41 -12.46 -11.28
CA LEU A 196 31.46 -11.01 -11.51
C LEU A 196 31.85 -10.68 -12.95
N LYS A 197 32.89 -11.36 -13.50
CA LYS A 197 33.28 -11.23 -14.92
C LYS A 197 32.11 -11.54 -15.84
N PHE A 198 31.44 -12.66 -15.61
CA PHE A 198 30.27 -13.08 -16.39
C PHE A 198 29.14 -12.03 -16.32
N ALA A 199 28.81 -11.54 -15.12
CA ALA A 199 27.76 -10.52 -14.93
C ALA A 199 28.07 -9.23 -15.70
N VAL A 200 29.33 -8.75 -15.65
CA VAL A 200 29.74 -7.53 -16.34
C VAL A 200 29.73 -7.73 -17.86
N THR A 201 30.26 -8.86 -18.34
CA THR A 201 30.37 -9.17 -19.78
C THR A 201 29.00 -9.36 -20.43
N THR A 202 28.09 -10.08 -19.76
CA THR A 202 26.76 -10.39 -20.29
C THR A 202 25.71 -9.33 -19.94
N ARG A 203 26.01 -8.39 -19.03
CA ARG A 203 25.06 -7.41 -18.48
C ARG A 203 23.86 -8.04 -17.79
N CYS A 204 23.94 -9.31 -17.42
CA CYS A 204 22.90 -10.02 -16.68
C CYS A 204 22.83 -9.51 -15.23
N ARG A 205 21.62 -9.49 -14.67
CA ARG A 205 21.43 -9.20 -13.25
C ARG A 205 22.01 -10.32 -12.39
N ILE A 206 22.57 -10.01 -11.24
CA ILE A 206 23.22 -11.01 -10.37
C ILE A 206 22.29 -12.20 -10.04
N GLY A 207 21.00 -11.97 -9.79
CA GLY A 207 20.04 -13.05 -9.56
C GLY A 207 19.76 -13.92 -10.78
N GLU A 208 19.91 -13.40 -11.98
CA GLU A 208 19.81 -14.13 -13.24
C GLU A 208 21.08 -14.99 -13.42
N VAL A 209 22.26 -14.42 -13.20
CA VAL A 209 23.54 -15.16 -13.25
C VAL A 209 23.56 -16.34 -12.29
N LEU A 210 23.20 -16.09 -11.02
CA LEU A 210 23.15 -17.12 -9.99
C LEU A 210 22.05 -18.16 -10.21
N GLY A 211 21.03 -17.81 -11.02
CA GLY A 211 19.94 -18.71 -11.40
C GLY A 211 20.22 -19.60 -12.62
N LEU A 212 21.35 -19.38 -13.34
CA LEU A 212 21.70 -20.16 -14.52
C LEU A 212 22.05 -21.61 -14.15
N LYS A 213 21.69 -22.49 -15.04
CA LYS A 213 22.09 -23.89 -15.05
C LYS A 213 22.77 -24.24 -16.37
N TRP A 214 23.52 -25.34 -16.39
CA TRP A 214 24.17 -25.81 -17.61
C TRP A 214 23.18 -26.07 -18.75
N GLU A 215 21.96 -26.50 -18.45
CA GLU A 215 20.88 -26.70 -19.40
C GLU A 215 20.40 -25.42 -20.12
N ASP A 216 20.71 -24.26 -19.53
CA ASP A 216 20.38 -22.94 -20.11
C ASP A 216 21.45 -22.45 -21.10
N CYS A 217 22.57 -23.18 -21.24
CA CYS A 217 23.73 -22.82 -22.07
C CYS A 217 23.81 -23.71 -23.33
N ASP A 218 23.65 -23.09 -24.48
CA ASP A 218 23.85 -23.74 -25.79
C ASP A 218 25.24 -23.33 -26.32
N PHE A 219 26.22 -24.21 -26.16
CA PHE A 219 27.60 -23.95 -26.55
C PHE A 219 27.80 -24.00 -28.07
N GLU A 220 27.02 -24.81 -28.80
CA GLU A 220 27.09 -24.88 -30.26
C GLU A 220 26.60 -23.57 -30.88
N LYS A 221 25.44 -23.09 -30.43
CA LYS A 221 24.87 -21.82 -30.90
C LYS A 221 25.43 -20.60 -30.18
N ARG A 222 26.32 -20.76 -29.20
CA ARG A 222 26.89 -19.71 -28.37
C ARG A 222 25.81 -18.79 -27.73
N LYS A 223 24.75 -19.41 -27.22
CA LYS A 223 23.59 -18.73 -26.66
C LYS A 223 23.34 -19.15 -25.21
N ILE A 224 22.88 -18.20 -24.41
CA ILE A 224 22.45 -18.43 -23.03
C ILE A 224 20.99 -17.98 -22.90
N ARG A 225 20.16 -18.84 -22.32
CA ARG A 225 18.75 -18.57 -22.09
C ARG A 225 18.51 -18.05 -20.68
N ILE A 226 18.14 -16.76 -20.56
CA ILE A 226 17.82 -16.13 -19.27
C ILE A 226 16.29 -16.21 -19.06
N ASN A 227 15.81 -17.22 -18.37
CA ASN A 227 14.39 -17.48 -18.14
C ASN A 227 13.98 -17.39 -16.66
N LYS A 228 14.95 -17.40 -15.75
CA LYS A 228 14.73 -17.44 -14.30
C LYS A 228 15.71 -16.54 -13.55
N THR A 229 15.35 -16.21 -12.34
CA THR A 229 16.21 -15.49 -11.39
C THR A 229 16.07 -16.13 -10.02
N ILE A 230 17.17 -16.22 -9.28
CA ILE A 230 17.16 -16.72 -7.89
C ILE A 230 16.99 -15.57 -6.92
N HIS A 231 16.20 -15.79 -5.90
CA HIS A 231 15.98 -14.84 -4.80
C HIS A 231 16.33 -15.48 -3.47
N TYR A 232 16.84 -14.65 -2.57
CA TYR A 232 17.07 -15.00 -1.17
C TYR A 232 16.00 -14.36 -0.30
N SER A 233 15.38 -15.14 0.60
CA SER A 233 14.45 -14.62 1.60
C SER A 233 14.87 -15.05 3.00
N LYS A 234 14.97 -14.06 3.91
CA LYS A 234 15.25 -14.32 5.34
C LYS A 234 14.06 -14.95 6.08
N ALA A 235 12.84 -14.70 5.62
CA ALA A 235 11.63 -14.85 6.44
C ALA A 235 10.82 -16.10 6.15
N SER A 236 10.98 -16.84 5.19
CA SER A 236 10.29 -18.07 4.77
C SER A 236 10.23 -18.15 3.25
N SER A 237 10.97 -19.07 2.72
CA SER A 237 10.86 -19.46 1.32
C SER A 237 9.50 -20.16 1.13
N PRO A 238 8.85 -20.05 -0.04
CA PRO A 238 7.74 -20.92 -0.40
C PRO A 238 8.18 -22.40 -0.53
N VAL A 239 9.48 -22.65 -0.53
CA VAL A 239 10.06 -24.00 -0.49
C VAL A 239 10.52 -24.28 0.95
N GLU A 240 9.87 -25.23 1.58
CA GLU A 240 10.18 -25.64 2.96
C GLU A 240 11.65 -25.97 3.13
N GLY A 241 12.30 -25.35 4.11
CA GLY A 241 13.74 -25.55 4.41
C GLY A 241 14.73 -24.78 3.52
N SER A 242 14.32 -24.10 2.44
CA SER A 242 15.23 -23.32 1.60
C SER A 242 15.07 -21.82 1.78
N LYS A 243 16.17 -21.09 1.94
CA LYS A 243 16.20 -19.62 1.91
C LYS A 243 16.23 -19.06 0.49
N PHE A 244 16.39 -19.91 -0.51
CA PHE A 244 16.47 -19.55 -1.92
C PHE A 244 15.28 -20.10 -2.71
N PHE A 245 14.78 -19.33 -3.66
CA PHE A 245 13.72 -19.75 -4.56
C PHE A 245 13.86 -19.09 -5.94
N TYR A 246 13.38 -19.78 -6.96
CA TYR A 246 13.39 -19.29 -8.33
C TYR A 246 12.10 -18.54 -8.66
N THR A 247 12.21 -17.51 -9.48
CA THR A 247 11.10 -16.83 -10.13
C THR A 247 11.42 -16.59 -11.60
N THR A 248 10.39 -16.32 -12.41
CA THR A 248 10.60 -15.89 -13.80
C THR A 248 11.40 -14.59 -13.87
N ALA A 249 12.24 -14.44 -14.89
CA ALA A 249 12.95 -13.20 -15.15
C ALA A 249 11.97 -12.01 -15.28
N LYS A 250 12.45 -10.77 -15.04
CA LYS A 250 11.61 -9.56 -15.12
C LYS A 250 11.27 -9.17 -16.55
N THR A 251 12.13 -9.53 -17.47
CA THR A 251 11.99 -9.29 -18.91
C THR A 251 12.22 -10.64 -19.56
N ALA A 252 11.16 -11.34 -19.88
CA ALA A 252 11.13 -12.43 -20.84
C ALA A 252 10.53 -11.89 -22.11
#